data_2e3d1508d3bfbc58dc1d03c07b9e891c
#
_entry.id   2e3d1508d3bfbc58dc1d03c07b9e891c
#
_cell.length_a   1.000
_cell.length_b   1.000
_cell.length_c   1.000
_cell.angle_alpha   90.00
_cell.angle_beta   90.00
_cell.angle_gamma   90.00
#
_symmetry.space_group_name_H-M   'P 1'
#
loop_
_entity.id
_entity.type
_entity.pdbx_description
1 polymer ?
#
loop_
_entity_poly.entity_id
_entity_poly.type
_entity_poly.pdbx_seq_one_letter_code
_entity_poly.pdbx_strand_id
1 'polypeptide(L)'
;MKRLLFAAALAVATVPALATDVGVSISIGQPGFYGQIDIGGYPPPQIIYREPRVIQRVSVNRPPIYLNVPPGHAKNWRKHCGKYNACGERVYFVQNSWYDRQYVPQYQKQHRDRRDDRRDDHRGKKNERHDNDRGQGRNH
;
A
#
# COMPACT_ATOMS: atom_id res chain seq x y z
N MET A 1 73.34 0.23 -25.53
CA MET A 1 72.29 1.19 -25.09
C MET A 1 70.97 0.43 -24.93
N LYS A 2 70.68 0.02 -23.70
CA LYS A 2 69.53 -0.83 -23.38
C LYS A 2 68.41 0.09 -22.86
N ARG A 3 67.35 0.29 -23.66
CA ARG A 3 66.15 1.03 -23.21
C ARG A 3 65.15 0.04 -22.60
N LEU A 4 65.08 0.02 -21.30
CA LEU A 4 64.10 -0.73 -20.54
C LEU A 4 62.79 0.11 -20.51
N LEU A 5 61.77 -0.36 -21.23
CA LEU A 5 60.43 0.17 -21.15
C LEU A 5 59.68 -0.54 -20.02
N PHE A 6 59.48 0.16 -18.92
CA PHE A 6 58.58 -0.30 -17.86
C PHE A 6 57.13 0.03 -18.27
N ALA A 7 56.40 -0.99 -18.66
CA ALA A 7 54.96 -0.90 -18.83
C ALA A 7 54.27 -1.11 -17.47
N ALA A 8 53.85 -0.05 -16.82
CA ALA A 8 53.03 -0.12 -15.62
C ALA A 8 51.57 -0.41 -16.03
N ALA A 9 51.14 -1.65 -15.80
CA ALA A 9 49.74 -2.03 -15.98
C ALA A 9 48.90 -1.53 -14.78
N LEU A 10 48.12 -0.48 -14.96
CA LEU A 10 47.09 -0.07 -14.00
C LEU A 10 45.91 -1.05 -14.11
N ALA A 11 45.79 -1.95 -13.15
CA ALA A 11 44.60 -2.75 -12.95
C ALA A 11 43.52 -1.91 -12.27
N VAL A 12 42.60 -1.41 -13.05
CA VAL A 12 41.41 -0.74 -12.51
C VAL A 12 40.44 -1.80 -11.99
N ALA A 13 40.39 -1.98 -10.69
CA ALA A 13 39.42 -2.84 -10.03
C ALA A 13 38.05 -2.17 -10.11
N THR A 14 37.24 -2.60 -11.08
CA THR A 14 35.82 -2.22 -11.14
C THR A 14 35.05 -2.97 -10.05
N VAL A 15 34.77 -2.30 -8.93
CA VAL A 15 33.87 -2.80 -7.91
C VAL A 15 32.42 -2.71 -8.45
N PRO A 16 31.68 -3.83 -8.59
CA PRO A 16 30.29 -3.76 -8.94
C PRO A 16 29.54 -3.06 -7.80
N ALA A 17 28.98 -1.89 -8.07
CA ALA A 17 28.05 -1.25 -7.17
C ALA A 17 26.79 -2.11 -7.13
N LEU A 18 26.61 -2.88 -6.08
CA LEU A 18 25.34 -3.53 -5.76
C LEU A 18 24.37 -2.40 -5.39
N ALA A 19 23.58 -1.94 -6.37
CA ALA A 19 22.42 -1.14 -6.11
C ALA A 19 21.45 -2.02 -5.33
N THR A 20 21.41 -1.87 -4.02
CA THR A 20 20.34 -2.41 -3.19
C THR A 20 19.07 -1.70 -3.61
N ASP A 21 18.22 -2.42 -4.34
CA ASP A 21 16.83 -1.99 -4.61
C ASP A 21 16.14 -1.88 -3.26
N VAL A 22 16.08 -0.66 -2.74
CA VAL A 22 15.24 -0.35 -1.58
C VAL A 22 13.81 -0.33 -2.09
N GLY A 23 13.17 -1.49 -2.10
CA GLY A 23 11.77 -1.64 -2.45
C GLY A 23 10.90 -0.85 -1.46
N VAL A 24 10.50 0.34 -1.84
CA VAL A 24 9.51 1.12 -1.07
C VAL A 24 8.15 0.50 -1.32
N SER A 25 7.65 -0.25 -0.35
CA SER A 25 6.28 -0.77 -0.38
C SER A 25 5.31 0.33 0.02
N ILE A 26 4.55 0.82 -0.95
CA ILE A 26 3.47 1.78 -0.70
C ILE A 26 2.18 1.00 -0.42
N SER A 27 1.61 1.20 0.77
CA SER A 27 0.39 0.53 1.20
C SER A 27 -0.85 1.41 0.98
N ILE A 28 -2.03 0.77 0.97
CA ILE A 28 -3.32 1.49 0.93
C ILE A 28 -3.38 2.51 2.08
N GLY A 29 -3.95 3.68 1.80
CA GLY A 29 -4.01 4.80 2.75
C GLY A 29 -2.75 5.66 2.80
N GLN A 30 -1.80 5.45 1.89
CA GLN A 30 -0.64 6.30 1.69
C GLN A 30 -0.72 7.02 0.33
N PRO A 31 -0.23 8.27 0.23
CA PRO A 31 -0.12 8.96 -1.05
C PRO A 31 0.72 8.15 -2.04
N GLY A 32 0.30 8.14 -3.30
CA GLY A 32 0.98 7.39 -4.36
C GLY A 32 0.68 5.89 -4.41
N PHE A 33 -0.22 5.38 -3.57
CA PHE A 33 -0.70 4.00 -3.70
C PHE A 33 -1.56 3.84 -4.95
N TYR A 34 -1.29 2.79 -5.70
CA TYR A 34 -2.09 2.37 -6.85
C TYR A 34 -2.59 0.95 -6.65
N GLY A 35 -3.91 0.76 -6.73
CA GLY A 35 -4.54 -0.53 -6.49
C GLY A 35 -6.02 -0.40 -6.21
N GLN A 36 -6.62 -1.50 -5.79
CA GLN A 36 -8.02 -1.53 -5.39
C GLN A 36 -8.21 -0.86 -4.03
N ILE A 37 -9.25 -0.04 -3.94
CA ILE A 37 -9.65 0.65 -2.71
C ILE A 37 -11.08 0.28 -2.33
N ASP A 38 -11.32 0.21 -1.04
CA ASP A 38 -12.66 0.10 -0.48
C ASP A 38 -13.22 1.52 -0.24
N ILE A 39 -14.39 1.79 -0.80
CA ILE A 39 -15.05 3.09 -0.67
C ILE A 39 -16.13 3.11 0.43
N GLY A 40 -16.38 1.99 1.08
CA GLY A 40 -17.35 1.88 2.16
C GLY A 40 -16.97 2.73 3.37
N GLY A 41 -17.83 3.69 3.76
CA GLY A 41 -17.55 4.61 4.87
C GLY A 41 -16.62 5.77 4.54
N TYR A 42 -16.34 6.00 3.27
CA TYR A 42 -15.57 7.14 2.77
C TYR A 42 -16.45 8.13 2.01
N PRO A 43 -16.00 9.38 1.80
CA PRO A 43 -16.70 10.31 0.94
C PRO A 43 -16.93 9.74 -0.46
N PRO A 44 -18.02 10.13 -1.15
CA PRO A 44 -18.29 9.64 -2.50
C PRO A 44 -17.09 9.82 -3.42
N PRO A 45 -16.65 8.77 -4.14
CA PRO A 45 -15.46 8.85 -4.97
C PRO A 45 -15.69 9.76 -6.18
N GLN A 46 -14.72 10.59 -6.49
CA GLN A 46 -14.66 11.28 -7.77
C GLN A 46 -14.05 10.35 -8.80
N ILE A 47 -14.85 9.96 -9.78
CA ILE A 47 -14.46 9.01 -10.82
C ILE A 47 -13.97 9.74 -12.08
N ILE A 48 -13.04 9.11 -12.81
CA ILE A 48 -12.49 9.65 -14.05
C ILE A 48 -13.50 9.50 -15.20
N TYR A 49 -14.14 8.34 -15.29
CA TYR A 49 -15.13 8.03 -16.32
C TYR A 49 -16.48 7.72 -15.67
N ARG A 50 -17.54 8.24 -16.20
CA ARG A 50 -18.92 8.05 -15.67
C ARG A 50 -19.37 6.59 -15.73
N GLU A 51 -18.86 5.83 -16.70
CA GLU A 51 -19.15 4.42 -16.89
C GLU A 51 -17.99 3.54 -16.48
N PRO A 52 -18.25 2.36 -15.92
CA PRO A 52 -17.19 1.43 -15.56
C PRO A 52 -16.52 0.88 -16.81
N ARG A 53 -15.21 0.72 -16.76
CA ARG A 53 -14.45 0.04 -17.81
C ARG A 53 -14.59 -1.47 -17.66
N VAL A 54 -14.95 -2.12 -18.75
CA VAL A 54 -15.12 -3.56 -18.85
C VAL A 54 -14.27 -4.07 -20.01
N ILE A 55 -13.41 -5.04 -19.78
CA ILE A 55 -12.57 -5.66 -20.82
C ILE A 55 -13.17 -6.99 -21.28
N GLN A 56 -13.69 -7.77 -20.34
CA GLN A 56 -14.37 -9.04 -20.61
C GLN A 56 -15.83 -8.93 -20.19
N ARG A 57 -16.70 -9.76 -20.77
CA ARG A 57 -18.11 -9.83 -20.33
C ARG A 57 -18.15 -10.28 -18.87
N VAL A 58 -18.70 -9.44 -18.03
CA VAL A 58 -18.84 -9.65 -16.59
C VAL A 58 -20.32 -9.74 -16.26
N SER A 59 -20.66 -10.65 -15.34
CA SER A 59 -22.02 -10.73 -14.80
C SER A 59 -22.40 -9.40 -14.15
N VAL A 60 -23.58 -8.88 -14.49
CA VAL A 60 -24.13 -7.63 -13.92
C VAL A 60 -24.38 -7.73 -12.41
N ASN A 61 -24.47 -8.93 -11.86
CA ASN A 61 -24.70 -9.18 -10.44
C ASN A 61 -23.44 -8.93 -9.57
N ARG A 62 -22.26 -8.77 -10.17
CA ARG A 62 -21.06 -8.41 -9.42
C ARG A 62 -21.02 -6.91 -9.18
N PRO A 63 -20.77 -6.47 -7.92
CA PRO A 63 -20.54 -5.06 -7.66
C PRO A 63 -19.27 -4.57 -8.39
N PRO A 64 -19.25 -3.34 -8.87
CA PRO A 64 -18.05 -2.77 -9.47
C PRO A 64 -16.95 -2.58 -8.41
N ILE A 65 -15.71 -2.63 -8.86
CA ILE A 65 -14.56 -2.31 -8.03
C ILE A 65 -14.03 -0.91 -8.34
N TYR A 66 -13.38 -0.31 -7.36
CA TYR A 66 -12.78 1.01 -7.48
C TYR A 66 -11.26 0.90 -7.43
N LEU A 67 -10.60 1.50 -8.41
CA LEU A 67 -9.14 1.47 -8.52
C LEU A 67 -8.58 2.89 -8.57
N ASN A 68 -7.53 3.11 -7.79
CA ASN A 68 -6.62 4.22 -8.00
C ASN A 68 -5.47 3.73 -8.88
N VAL A 69 -5.28 4.33 -10.05
CA VAL A 69 -4.24 3.92 -11.01
C VAL A 69 -3.59 5.14 -11.66
N PRO A 70 -2.36 5.02 -12.17
CA PRO A 70 -1.78 6.08 -13.00
C PRO A 70 -2.69 6.42 -14.18
N PRO A 71 -2.80 7.70 -14.59
CA PRO A 71 -3.68 8.12 -15.69
C PRO A 71 -3.42 7.38 -17.01
N GLY A 72 -2.17 7.02 -17.28
CA GLY A 72 -1.78 6.23 -18.45
C GLY A 72 -2.34 4.81 -18.44
N HIS A 73 -2.48 4.21 -17.26
CA HIS A 73 -3.09 2.87 -17.09
C HIS A 73 -4.60 2.92 -17.31
N ALA A 74 -5.28 3.94 -16.78
CA ALA A 74 -6.70 4.13 -17.00
C ALA A 74 -7.04 4.30 -18.49
N LYS A 75 -6.23 5.09 -19.24
CA LYS A 75 -6.39 5.30 -20.69
C LYS A 75 -6.18 4.01 -21.50
N ASN A 76 -5.19 3.21 -21.13
CA ASN A 76 -4.81 1.97 -21.82
C ASN A 76 -5.18 0.73 -20.97
N TRP A 77 -6.37 0.72 -20.42
CA TRP A 77 -6.78 -0.28 -19.43
C TRP A 77 -6.61 -1.72 -19.88
N ARG A 78 -6.93 -2.02 -21.13
CA ARG A 78 -6.75 -3.38 -21.69
C ARG A 78 -5.33 -3.93 -21.55
N LYS A 79 -4.31 -3.06 -21.61
CA LYS A 79 -2.90 -3.45 -21.45
C LYS A 79 -2.49 -3.62 -19.98
N HIS A 80 -3.19 -2.96 -19.08
CA HIS A 80 -2.77 -2.84 -17.68
C HIS A 80 -3.66 -3.57 -16.69
N CYS A 81 -4.86 -4.01 -17.09
CA CYS A 81 -5.81 -4.65 -16.19
C CYS A 81 -5.23 -5.88 -15.46
N GLY A 82 -4.33 -6.64 -16.12
CA GLY A 82 -3.67 -7.80 -15.51
C GLY A 82 -2.81 -7.46 -14.30
N LYS A 83 -2.20 -6.28 -14.28
CA LYS A 83 -1.39 -5.81 -13.12
C LYS A 83 -2.21 -5.65 -11.83
N TYR A 84 -3.51 -5.46 -11.99
CA TYR A 84 -4.45 -5.23 -10.88
C TYR A 84 -5.40 -6.43 -10.67
N ASN A 85 -5.20 -7.54 -11.39
CA ASN A 85 -6.10 -8.70 -11.39
C ASN A 85 -7.57 -8.33 -11.70
N ALA A 86 -7.78 -7.34 -12.55
CA ALA A 86 -9.08 -6.71 -12.76
C ALA A 86 -9.58 -6.74 -14.20
N CYS A 87 -9.02 -7.61 -15.06
CA CYS A 87 -9.47 -7.75 -16.44
C CYS A 87 -10.90 -8.30 -16.56
N GLY A 88 -11.33 -9.09 -15.58
CA GLY A 88 -12.67 -9.67 -15.49
C GLY A 88 -13.61 -8.88 -14.56
N GLU A 89 -13.33 -7.65 -14.25
CA GLU A 89 -14.10 -6.83 -13.32
C GLU A 89 -14.68 -5.58 -13.99
N ARG A 90 -15.76 -5.06 -13.42
CA ARG A 90 -16.31 -3.74 -13.75
C ARG A 90 -15.58 -2.70 -12.93
N VAL A 91 -14.75 -1.87 -13.58
CA VAL A 91 -13.82 -0.99 -12.89
C VAL A 91 -14.21 0.46 -13.01
N TYR A 92 -14.35 1.15 -11.89
CA TYR A 92 -14.32 2.60 -11.81
C TYR A 92 -12.93 3.08 -11.41
N PHE A 93 -12.41 4.06 -12.12
CA PHE A 93 -11.16 4.71 -11.74
C PHE A 93 -11.46 5.96 -10.95
N VAL A 94 -10.84 6.08 -9.78
CA VAL A 94 -10.93 7.28 -8.96
C VAL A 94 -9.89 8.30 -9.40
N GLN A 95 -10.18 9.58 -9.20
CA GLN A 95 -9.21 10.64 -9.43
C GLN A 95 -8.13 10.62 -8.35
N ASN A 96 -6.85 10.71 -8.74
CA ASN A 96 -5.73 10.74 -7.80
C ASN A 96 -5.88 11.89 -6.77
N SER A 97 -6.37 13.05 -7.21
CA SER A 97 -6.61 14.20 -6.32
C SER A 97 -7.65 13.91 -5.23
N TRP A 98 -8.70 13.15 -5.55
CA TRP A 98 -9.66 12.71 -4.56
C TRP A 98 -9.05 11.69 -3.61
N TYR A 99 -8.29 10.73 -4.14
CA TYR A 99 -7.61 9.73 -3.33
C TYR A 99 -6.67 10.38 -2.31
N ASP A 100 -5.79 11.27 -2.76
CA ASP A 100 -4.78 11.89 -1.89
C ASP A 100 -5.39 12.87 -0.88
N ARG A 101 -6.42 13.64 -1.26
CA ARG A 101 -6.97 14.73 -0.44
C ARG A 101 -8.14 14.32 0.45
N GLN A 102 -8.88 13.28 0.08
CA GLN A 102 -10.08 12.87 0.80
C GLN A 102 -9.96 11.45 1.37
N TYR A 103 -9.56 10.48 0.55
CA TYR A 103 -9.46 9.09 0.99
C TYR A 103 -8.32 8.88 2.00
N VAL A 104 -7.11 9.28 1.68
CA VAL A 104 -5.91 9.05 2.51
C VAL A 104 -6.06 9.63 3.93
N PRO A 105 -6.46 10.90 4.13
CA PRO A 105 -6.63 11.45 5.47
C PRO A 105 -7.67 10.71 6.30
N GLN A 106 -8.80 10.36 5.67
CA GLN A 106 -9.88 9.61 6.32
C GLN A 106 -9.42 8.20 6.71
N TYR A 107 -8.74 7.50 5.80
CA TYR A 107 -8.17 6.18 6.05
C TYR A 107 -7.20 6.18 7.22
N GLN A 108 -6.28 7.15 7.24
CA GLN A 108 -5.31 7.28 8.32
C GLN A 108 -5.95 7.61 9.66
N LYS A 109 -6.98 8.44 9.69
CA LYS A 109 -7.75 8.76 10.90
C LYS A 109 -8.41 7.49 11.46
N GLN A 110 -9.19 6.77 10.65
CA GLN A 110 -9.90 5.56 11.07
C GLN A 110 -8.94 4.45 11.58
N HIS A 111 -7.74 4.36 11.01
CA HIS A 111 -6.77 3.35 11.40
C HIS A 111 -5.91 3.75 12.60
N ARG A 112 -5.79 5.03 12.92
CA ARG A 112 -5.18 5.50 14.17
C ARG A 112 -6.10 5.22 15.36
N ASP A 113 -7.34 5.61 15.25
CA ASP A 113 -8.34 5.41 16.31
C ASP A 113 -8.43 3.93 16.70
N ARG A 114 -8.45 3.01 15.73
CA ARG A 114 -8.45 1.56 16.00
C ARG A 114 -7.18 1.03 16.67
N ARG A 115 -6.03 1.70 16.52
CA ARG A 115 -4.78 1.29 17.19
C ARG A 115 -4.75 1.74 18.65
N ASP A 116 -5.33 2.89 18.93
CA ASP A 116 -5.39 3.42 20.27
C ASP A 116 -6.37 2.62 21.14
N ASP A 117 -7.54 2.27 20.62
CA ASP A 117 -8.52 1.38 21.28
C ASP A 117 -7.88 0.02 21.67
N ARG A 118 -7.08 -0.58 20.81
CA ARG A 118 -6.39 -1.85 21.12
C ARG A 118 -5.31 -1.73 22.18
N ARG A 119 -4.67 -0.56 22.31
CA ARG A 119 -3.65 -0.32 23.33
C ARG A 119 -4.28 -0.19 24.72
N ASP A 120 -5.43 0.44 24.81
CA ASP A 120 -6.16 0.61 26.07
C ASP A 120 -6.69 -0.71 26.58
N ASP A 121 -7.23 -1.59 25.72
CA ASP A 121 -7.66 -2.95 26.08
C ASP A 121 -6.52 -3.82 26.64
N HIS A 122 -5.31 -3.69 26.08
CA HIS A 122 -4.16 -4.43 26.58
C HIS A 122 -3.61 -3.86 27.90
N ARG A 123 -3.80 -2.58 28.15
CA ARG A 123 -3.37 -1.94 29.39
C ARG A 123 -4.31 -2.29 30.55
N GLY A 124 -5.61 -2.35 30.31
CA GLY A 124 -6.60 -2.78 31.29
C GLY A 124 -6.36 -4.22 31.78
N LYS A 125 -6.18 -5.17 30.86
CA LYS A 125 -5.92 -6.58 31.18
C LYS A 125 -4.61 -6.84 31.92
N LYS A 126 -3.63 -5.97 31.81
CA LYS A 126 -2.35 -6.12 32.51
C LYS A 126 -2.44 -5.66 33.96
N ASN A 127 -3.30 -4.69 34.27
CA ASN A 127 -3.52 -4.21 35.61
C ASN A 127 -4.37 -5.19 36.43
N GLU A 128 -5.38 -5.82 35.82
CA GLU A 128 -6.22 -6.84 36.52
C GLU A 128 -5.45 -8.09 36.93
N ARG A 129 -4.38 -8.46 36.19
CA ARG A 129 -3.53 -9.61 36.57
C ARG A 129 -2.57 -9.32 37.71
N HIS A 130 -2.23 -8.06 37.95
CA HIS A 130 -1.30 -7.68 39.02
C HIS A 130 -1.97 -7.59 40.39
N ASP A 131 -3.28 -7.32 40.43
CA ASP A 131 -4.04 -7.22 41.68
C ASP A 131 -4.46 -8.58 42.25
N ASN A 132 -4.59 -9.62 41.40
CA ASN A 132 -4.93 -10.97 41.82
C ASN A 132 -3.78 -11.77 42.48
N ASP A 133 -2.53 -11.35 42.28
CA ASP A 133 -1.35 -12.06 42.81
C ASP A 133 -0.96 -11.60 44.23
N ARG A 134 -1.61 -10.55 44.78
CA ARG A 134 -1.36 -10.03 46.12
C ARG A 134 -2.32 -10.55 47.20
N GLY A 135 -3.31 -11.38 46.82
CA GLY A 135 -4.37 -11.83 47.71
C GLY A 135 -4.17 -13.21 48.41
N GLN A 136 -3.11 -13.96 48.06
CA GLN A 136 -2.88 -15.27 48.67
C GLN A 136 -1.54 -15.37 49.44
N GLY A 137 -1.53 -14.86 50.63
CA GLY A 137 -0.36 -15.02 51.47
C GLY A 137 -0.52 -14.38 52.83
N ARG A 138 -1.35 -14.98 53.71
CA ARG A 138 -1.18 -14.99 55.17
C ARG A 138 -2.39 -15.60 55.85
N ASN A 139 -2.29 -16.89 56.13
CA ASN A 139 -2.95 -17.48 57.31
C ASN A 139 -2.06 -18.62 57.77
N HIS A 140 -1.30 -18.32 58.79
CA HIS A 140 -0.86 -19.25 59.85
C HIS A 140 -0.94 -18.48 61.15
#